data_2516b40bbfa078dede0ef2c29f1071ae
#
_entry.id   2516b40bbfa078dede0ef2c29f1071ae
#
_cell.length_a   1.000
_cell.length_b   1.000
_cell.length_c   1.000
_cell.angle_alpha   90.00
_cell.angle_beta   90.00
_cell.angle_gamma   90.00
#
_symmetry.space_group_name_H-M   'P 1'
#
loop_
_entity.id
_entity.type
_entity.pdbx_description
1 polymer ?
#
loop_
_entity_poly.entity_id
_entity_poly.type
_entity_poly.pdbx_seq_one_letter_code
_entity_poly.pdbx_strand_id
1 'polypeptide(L)'
;MSPNSLIFGVSRRTLLSALAILSVLPETLLPAGAQTVDAGGPLPSWNDGATKQAILNFVGTVTREGSPDFVPPAERIATFGNDGTLWCEHPMYVQLAFALDRVKAMAPLHPEWKDKQPFKAALEGDTKTLAESGERGLMELATVTHAGMTSNEFGKIVTDWIATARHPRFKRPYTELVYQPMLELLAYLRTKGFKTYITSGGGIEFIRPWSERVYGVPPEQVVGSSIKTKFQMRDGRPGLFRLPELNFVDDGAGKPVGINEHIGRRPIAAFGNSDGDLQMLQWTTMSGGVRLGLIVHHTDEAREYAYDRNTSFGRLDKALTGAAVNRWVVVDMKNDWKRIFAFE
;
A
#
# COMPACT_ATOMS: atom_id res chain seq x y z
N MET A 1 36.45 -40.38 42.97
CA MET A 1 35.31 -40.60 43.87
C MET A 1 34.07 -40.08 43.11
N SER A 2 33.23 -41.03 42.74
CA SER A 2 32.11 -40.85 41.82
C SER A 2 30.86 -40.26 42.44
N PRO A 3 29.91 -39.89 41.62
CA PRO A 3 28.80 -38.97 41.86
C PRO A 3 27.52 -39.69 42.25
N ASN A 4 26.54 -38.97 42.74
CA ASN A 4 25.19 -39.51 42.88
C ASN A 4 24.18 -38.71 42.02
N SER A 5 23.61 -39.42 41.08
CA SER A 5 22.44 -39.10 40.30
C SER A 5 21.16 -39.27 41.13
N LEU A 6 20.28 -38.30 41.12
CA LEU A 6 18.92 -38.45 41.61
C LEU A 6 17.94 -38.28 40.42
N ILE A 7 17.37 -39.42 40.01
CA ILE A 7 16.26 -39.55 39.09
C ILE A 7 14.96 -39.42 39.87
N PHE A 8 14.16 -38.41 39.62
CA PHE A 8 12.79 -38.35 40.11
C PHE A 8 11.83 -38.91 39.04
N GLY A 9 11.29 -40.08 39.29
CA GLY A 9 10.25 -40.72 38.52
C GLY A 9 8.88 -40.07 38.81
N VAL A 10 8.17 -39.66 37.79
CA VAL A 10 6.76 -39.19 37.87
C VAL A 10 5.84 -40.41 37.78
N SER A 11 5.08 -40.63 38.87
CA SER A 11 4.10 -41.73 39.01
C SER A 11 2.86 -41.54 38.16
N ARG A 12 2.41 -42.64 37.52
CA ARG A 12 1.24 -42.76 36.64
C ARG A 12 -0.13 -42.71 37.36
N ARG A 13 -0.31 -41.93 38.43
CA ARG A 13 -1.57 -41.93 39.19
C ARG A 13 -2.17 -40.57 39.47
N THR A 14 -2.07 -39.61 38.54
CA THR A 14 -2.78 -38.32 38.62
C THR A 14 -3.44 -37.94 37.29
N LEU A 15 -4.13 -38.91 36.71
CA LEU A 15 -5.02 -38.74 35.57
C LEU A 15 -6.33 -39.39 35.97
N LEU A 16 -7.23 -38.60 36.55
CA LEU A 16 -8.69 -38.84 36.64
C LEU A 16 -9.28 -37.99 37.78
N SER A 17 -9.54 -36.73 37.54
CA SER A 17 -10.56 -35.93 38.21
C SER A 17 -10.45 -34.47 37.78
N ALA A 18 -11.10 -34.07 36.69
CA ALA A 18 -11.62 -32.71 36.42
C ALA A 18 -12.40 -32.72 35.11
N LEU A 19 -13.57 -33.33 35.13
CA LEU A 19 -14.63 -33.01 34.17
C LEU A 19 -15.60 -32.07 34.91
N ALA A 20 -15.91 -30.93 34.22
CA ALA A 20 -16.94 -29.94 34.52
C ALA A 20 -16.42 -28.58 35.02
N ILE A 21 -15.89 -27.79 34.09
CA ILE A 21 -16.11 -26.35 34.12
C ILE A 21 -16.48 -25.96 32.69
N LEU A 22 -17.76 -25.63 32.43
CA LEU A 22 -18.19 -24.90 31.26
C LEU A 22 -17.56 -23.50 31.35
N SER A 23 -16.43 -23.30 30.69
CA SER A 23 -15.88 -21.98 30.46
C SER A 23 -16.45 -21.44 29.16
N VAL A 24 -17.21 -20.39 29.29
CA VAL A 24 -17.57 -19.46 28.22
C VAL A 24 -16.30 -19.11 27.47
N LEU A 25 -16.16 -19.61 26.26
CA LEU A 25 -15.10 -19.18 25.34
C LEU A 25 -15.36 -17.72 24.99
N PRO A 26 -14.38 -16.82 25.13
CA PRO A 26 -14.48 -15.51 24.54
C PRO A 26 -14.59 -15.69 23.03
N GLU A 27 -15.53 -14.99 22.42
CA GLU A 27 -15.64 -14.88 20.95
C GLU A 27 -14.28 -14.52 20.41
N THR A 28 -13.64 -15.47 19.75
CA THR A 28 -12.42 -15.22 18.98
C THR A 28 -12.78 -14.21 17.92
N LEU A 29 -12.26 -12.99 18.06
CA LEU A 29 -12.21 -12.00 16.99
C LEU A 29 -11.55 -12.67 15.78
N LEU A 30 -12.38 -13.13 14.85
CA LEU A 30 -11.93 -13.52 13.53
C LEU A 30 -11.24 -12.29 12.90
N PRO A 31 -10.08 -12.43 12.29
CA PRO A 31 -9.46 -11.32 11.57
C PRO A 31 -10.47 -10.84 10.51
N ALA A 32 -10.77 -9.54 10.54
CA ALA A 32 -11.60 -8.88 9.55
C ALA A 32 -10.88 -8.95 8.18
N GLY A 33 -11.13 -10.01 7.42
CA GLY A 33 -10.45 -10.28 6.16
C GLY A 33 -10.86 -11.56 5.44
N ALA A 34 -11.65 -12.42 6.08
CA ALA A 34 -12.28 -13.53 5.37
C ALA A 34 -13.54 -13.00 4.67
N GLN A 35 -13.38 -12.31 3.54
CA GLN A 35 -14.49 -12.05 2.63
C GLN A 35 -14.95 -13.42 2.10
N THR A 36 -16.15 -13.83 2.52
CA THR A 36 -16.89 -14.93 1.91
C THR A 36 -16.96 -14.65 0.42
N VAL A 37 -16.48 -15.60 -0.40
CA VAL A 37 -16.63 -15.54 -1.85
C VAL A 37 -18.11 -15.57 -2.14
N ASP A 38 -18.66 -14.41 -2.47
CA ASP A 38 -20.07 -14.24 -2.78
C ASP A 38 -20.42 -15.10 -4.02
N ALA A 39 -21.66 -15.60 -4.10
CA ALA A 39 -22.14 -16.52 -5.15
C ALA A 39 -22.09 -15.94 -6.58
N GLY A 40 -21.55 -14.72 -6.78
CA GLY A 40 -21.43 -14.00 -8.04
C GLY A 40 -20.12 -14.19 -8.82
N GLY A 41 -19.23 -15.10 -8.41
CA GLY A 41 -17.93 -15.30 -9.09
C GLY A 41 -16.84 -14.33 -8.64
N PRO A 42 -15.61 -14.41 -9.21
CA PRO A 42 -14.52 -13.52 -8.87
C PRO A 42 -14.81 -12.08 -9.32
N LEU A 43 -14.35 -11.10 -8.53
CA LEU A 43 -14.44 -9.66 -8.83
C LEU A 43 -15.89 -9.14 -8.92
N PRO A 44 -16.70 -9.27 -7.86
CA PRO A 44 -18.14 -8.92 -7.90
C PRO A 44 -18.40 -7.42 -8.07
N SER A 45 -17.49 -6.54 -7.66
CA SER A 45 -17.59 -5.08 -7.84
C SER A 45 -17.13 -4.60 -9.23
N TRP A 46 -16.70 -5.50 -10.10
CA TRP A 46 -16.39 -5.21 -11.49
C TRP A 46 -17.60 -5.48 -12.39
N ASN A 47 -17.85 -4.61 -13.35
CA ASN A 47 -18.79 -4.87 -14.42
C ASN A 47 -18.27 -5.99 -15.34
N ASP A 48 -19.17 -6.81 -15.86
CA ASP A 48 -18.82 -7.80 -16.87
C ASP A 48 -18.45 -7.03 -18.17
N GLY A 49 -17.23 -7.23 -18.65
CA GLY A 49 -16.69 -6.52 -19.79
C GLY A 49 -15.26 -6.94 -20.12
N ALA A 50 -14.68 -6.28 -21.12
CA ALA A 50 -13.34 -6.60 -21.63
C ALA A 50 -12.26 -6.50 -20.54
N THR A 51 -12.34 -5.51 -19.67
CA THR A 51 -11.37 -5.23 -18.60
C THR A 51 -11.34 -6.36 -17.58
N LYS A 52 -12.51 -6.73 -17.03
CA LYS A 52 -12.64 -7.89 -16.12
C LYS A 52 -12.17 -9.18 -16.77
N GLN A 53 -12.58 -9.40 -18.02
CA GLN A 53 -12.21 -10.61 -18.75
C GLN A 53 -10.71 -10.70 -19.02
N ALA A 54 -10.03 -9.58 -19.29
CA ALA A 54 -8.58 -9.54 -19.47
C ALA A 54 -7.85 -10.01 -18.20
N ILE A 55 -8.29 -9.58 -17.02
CA ILE A 55 -7.76 -10.03 -15.73
C ILE A 55 -7.97 -11.55 -15.56
N LEU A 56 -9.20 -12.02 -15.76
CA LEU A 56 -9.53 -13.43 -15.59
C LEU A 56 -8.78 -14.33 -16.57
N ASN A 57 -8.65 -13.92 -17.83
CA ASN A 57 -7.91 -14.62 -18.87
C ASN A 57 -6.42 -14.71 -18.53
N PHE A 58 -5.80 -13.58 -18.13
CA PHE A 58 -4.41 -13.56 -17.70
C PHE A 58 -4.18 -14.56 -16.57
N VAL A 59 -4.96 -14.44 -15.50
CA VAL A 59 -4.80 -15.32 -14.33
C VAL A 59 -5.04 -16.77 -14.72
N GLY A 60 -6.09 -17.07 -15.50
CA GLY A 60 -6.39 -18.43 -15.98
C GLY A 60 -5.27 -19.02 -16.82
N THR A 61 -4.62 -18.20 -17.66
CA THR A 61 -3.51 -18.63 -18.51
C THR A 61 -2.28 -19.00 -17.71
N VAL A 62 -1.83 -18.09 -16.82
CA VAL A 62 -0.58 -18.30 -16.06
C VAL A 62 -0.70 -19.29 -14.91
N THR A 63 -1.93 -19.66 -14.54
CA THR A 63 -2.17 -20.65 -13.46
C THR A 63 -2.56 -22.04 -13.95
N ARG A 64 -2.77 -22.23 -15.26
CA ARG A 64 -3.15 -23.52 -15.84
C ARG A 64 -1.96 -24.47 -15.88
N GLU A 65 -1.96 -25.45 -15.02
CA GLU A 65 -0.93 -26.50 -15.01
C GLU A 65 -0.85 -27.23 -16.35
N GLY A 66 0.36 -27.57 -16.79
CA GLY A 66 0.62 -28.19 -18.06
C GLY A 66 0.54 -27.30 -19.30
N SER A 67 0.19 -26.01 -19.13
CA SER A 67 0.24 -25.01 -20.19
C SER A 67 1.68 -24.51 -20.42
N PRO A 68 2.09 -24.19 -21.65
CA PRO A 68 3.38 -23.55 -21.91
C PRO A 68 3.54 -22.17 -21.22
N ASP A 69 2.41 -21.55 -20.88
CA ASP A 69 2.38 -20.24 -20.19
C ASP A 69 2.24 -20.36 -18.67
N PHE A 70 2.29 -21.58 -18.13
CA PHE A 70 2.19 -21.80 -16.68
C PHE A 70 3.36 -21.14 -15.95
N VAL A 71 3.03 -20.37 -14.92
CA VAL A 71 4.00 -19.75 -14.04
C VAL A 71 3.89 -20.39 -12.65
N PRO A 72 4.98 -20.95 -12.10
CA PRO A 72 4.96 -21.53 -10.75
C PRO A 72 4.55 -20.50 -9.69
N PRO A 73 3.83 -20.91 -8.62
CA PRO A 73 3.39 -19.98 -7.57
C PRO A 73 4.50 -19.12 -6.97
N ALA A 74 5.73 -19.64 -6.85
CA ALA A 74 6.88 -18.90 -6.34
C ALA A 74 7.27 -17.70 -7.22
N GLU A 75 6.88 -17.70 -8.50
CA GLU A 75 7.19 -16.66 -9.49
C GLU A 75 5.99 -15.77 -9.81
N ARG A 76 4.81 -16.04 -9.24
CA ARG A 76 3.62 -15.23 -9.43
C ARG A 76 3.70 -13.97 -8.56
N ILE A 77 4.35 -12.93 -9.07
CA ILE A 77 4.50 -11.64 -8.40
C ILE A 77 3.60 -10.61 -9.08
N ALA A 78 2.83 -9.88 -8.29
CA ALA A 78 2.00 -8.77 -8.70
C ALA A 78 2.35 -7.52 -7.89
N THR A 79 2.59 -6.38 -8.55
CA THR A 79 2.93 -5.10 -7.92
C THR A 79 1.86 -4.07 -8.17
N PHE A 80 1.56 -3.26 -7.16
CA PHE A 80 0.50 -2.27 -7.16
C PHE A 80 1.06 -0.92 -6.75
N GLY A 81 0.73 0.15 -7.49
CA GLY A 81 0.77 1.50 -6.95
C GLY A 81 -0.12 1.58 -5.71
N ASN A 82 0.02 2.61 -4.90
CA ASN A 82 -0.83 2.83 -3.73
C ASN A 82 -1.86 3.93 -3.99
N ASP A 83 -1.40 5.18 -3.96
CA ASP A 83 -2.25 6.36 -4.18
C ASP A 83 -2.84 6.32 -5.59
N GLY A 84 -4.16 6.51 -5.72
CA GLY A 84 -4.91 6.43 -6.97
C GLY A 84 -5.04 5.01 -7.58
N THR A 85 -4.29 4.03 -7.08
CA THR A 85 -4.40 2.64 -7.54
C THR A 85 -5.19 1.77 -6.58
N LEU A 86 -4.93 1.86 -5.29
CA LEU A 86 -5.59 1.07 -4.24
C LEU A 86 -6.56 1.90 -3.41
N TRP A 87 -6.33 3.19 -3.27
CA TRP A 87 -7.18 4.13 -2.53
C TRP A 87 -7.20 5.52 -3.17
N CYS A 88 -8.15 6.34 -2.75
CA CYS A 88 -8.34 7.71 -3.22
C CYS A 88 -7.11 8.59 -2.90
N GLU A 89 -6.59 9.30 -3.90
CA GLU A 89 -5.43 10.20 -3.77
C GLU A 89 -5.78 11.69 -3.86
N HIS A 90 -6.97 12.05 -4.32
CA HIS A 90 -7.44 13.43 -4.40
C HIS A 90 -8.17 13.87 -3.12
N PRO A 91 -8.14 15.17 -2.75
CA PRO A 91 -7.55 16.29 -3.51
C PRO A 91 -6.04 16.43 -3.36
N MET A 92 -5.40 15.60 -2.54
CA MET A 92 -3.95 15.52 -2.34
C MET A 92 -3.58 14.16 -1.77
N TYR A 93 -2.33 13.74 -1.97
CA TYR A 93 -1.82 12.49 -1.39
C TYR A 93 -2.05 12.44 0.12
N VAL A 94 -2.48 11.30 0.61
CA VAL A 94 -2.81 11.09 2.04
C VAL A 94 -1.59 11.34 2.94
N GLN A 95 -0.39 10.96 2.48
CA GLN A 95 0.84 11.25 3.22
C GLN A 95 1.16 12.75 3.26
N LEU A 96 0.78 13.53 2.24
CA LEU A 96 0.91 14.98 2.30
C LEU A 96 -0.04 15.57 3.36
N ALA A 97 -1.29 15.12 3.41
CA ALA A 97 -2.22 15.52 4.46
C ALA A 97 -1.66 15.20 5.86
N PHE A 98 -1.07 14.02 6.04
CA PHE A 98 -0.35 13.65 7.27
C PHE A 98 0.79 14.62 7.58
N ALA A 99 1.65 14.94 6.60
CA ALA A 99 2.78 15.85 6.81
C ALA A 99 2.31 17.26 7.19
N LEU A 100 1.23 17.77 6.58
CA LEU A 100 0.64 19.06 6.91
C LEU A 100 0.11 19.11 8.35
N ASP A 101 -0.58 18.05 8.78
CA ASP A 101 -1.06 17.97 10.17
C ASP A 101 0.11 17.84 11.16
N ARG A 102 1.18 17.12 10.78
CA ARG A 102 2.41 17.07 11.58
C ARG A 102 3.07 18.45 11.71
N VAL A 103 3.17 19.23 10.62
CA VAL A 103 3.69 20.61 10.67
C VAL A 103 2.90 21.45 11.66
N LYS A 104 1.57 21.40 11.60
CA LYS A 104 0.70 22.13 12.55
C LYS A 104 0.96 21.69 14.00
N ALA A 105 1.08 20.39 14.24
CA ALA A 105 1.34 19.86 15.58
C ALA A 105 2.73 20.23 16.13
N MET A 106 3.73 20.38 15.26
CA MET A 106 5.11 20.71 15.63
C MET A 106 5.37 22.23 15.67
N ALA A 107 4.53 23.06 15.03
CA ALA A 107 4.71 24.50 14.91
C ALA A 107 4.95 25.24 16.24
N PRO A 108 4.35 24.85 17.38
CA PRO A 108 4.67 25.48 18.67
C PRO A 108 6.16 25.36 19.08
N LEU A 109 6.86 24.34 18.60
CA LEU A 109 8.29 24.12 18.85
C LEU A 109 9.19 24.76 17.78
N HIS A 110 8.60 25.29 16.70
CA HIS A 110 9.28 25.84 15.53
C HIS A 110 8.68 27.19 15.13
N PRO A 111 8.82 28.23 15.96
CA PRO A 111 8.22 29.56 15.69
C PRO A 111 8.70 30.18 14.35
N GLU A 112 9.89 29.82 13.88
CA GLU A 112 10.49 30.28 12.62
C GLU A 112 9.72 29.76 11.38
N TRP A 113 8.89 28.73 11.50
CA TRP A 113 8.11 28.20 10.38
C TRP A 113 7.02 29.14 9.87
N LYS A 114 6.61 30.10 10.67
CA LYS A 114 5.63 31.13 10.28
C LYS A 114 6.12 32.01 9.13
N ASP A 115 7.45 32.13 9.00
CA ASP A 115 8.09 33.01 8.01
C ASP A 115 8.87 32.24 6.95
N LYS A 116 9.00 30.90 7.09
CA LYS A 116 9.81 30.06 6.21
C LYS A 116 8.95 29.17 5.31
N GLN A 117 9.11 29.27 3.97
CA GLN A 117 8.52 28.31 3.04
C GLN A 117 9.30 26.98 3.07
N PRO A 118 8.61 25.84 2.87
CA PRO A 118 7.18 25.63 2.59
C PRO A 118 6.30 25.55 3.85
N PHE A 119 6.87 25.67 5.06
CA PHE A 119 6.15 25.52 6.33
C PHE A 119 5.08 26.60 6.51
N LYS A 120 5.36 27.85 6.12
CA LYS A 120 4.39 28.94 6.14
C LYS A 120 3.12 28.55 5.35
N ALA A 121 3.28 28.13 4.11
CA ALA A 121 2.17 27.71 3.28
C ALA A 121 1.40 26.53 3.90
N ALA A 122 2.11 25.56 4.51
CA ALA A 122 1.51 24.44 5.22
C ALA A 122 0.65 24.89 6.43
N LEU A 123 1.14 25.86 7.20
CA LEU A 123 0.42 26.40 8.36
C LEU A 123 -0.80 27.22 7.96
N GLU A 124 -0.70 28.00 6.88
CA GLU A 124 -1.76 28.84 6.35
C GLU A 124 -2.79 28.05 5.52
N GLY A 125 -2.48 26.80 5.15
CA GLY A 125 -3.32 25.97 4.27
C GLY A 125 -3.30 26.43 2.80
N ASP A 126 -2.25 27.14 2.39
CA ASP A 126 -2.05 27.62 1.02
C ASP A 126 -1.57 26.47 0.12
N THR A 127 -2.54 25.72 -0.37
CA THR A 127 -2.29 24.56 -1.26
C THR A 127 -1.66 24.96 -2.59
N LYS A 128 -1.88 26.20 -3.06
CA LYS A 128 -1.28 26.70 -4.30
C LYS A 128 0.22 26.87 -4.14
N THR A 129 0.66 27.61 -3.13
CA THR A 129 2.09 27.80 -2.82
C THR A 129 2.77 26.47 -2.50
N LEU A 130 2.07 25.54 -1.83
CA LEU A 130 2.58 24.17 -1.62
C LEU A 130 2.80 23.42 -2.93
N ALA A 131 1.85 23.48 -3.86
CA ALA A 131 2.01 22.87 -5.17
C ALA A 131 3.15 23.53 -5.99
N GLU A 132 3.27 24.87 -5.92
CA GLU A 132 4.34 25.62 -6.56
C GLU A 132 5.73 25.34 -5.95
N SER A 133 5.81 24.90 -4.68
CA SER A 133 7.08 24.49 -4.05
C SER A 133 7.65 23.22 -4.67
N GLY A 134 6.84 22.50 -5.45
CA GLY A 134 7.20 21.30 -6.18
C GLY A 134 7.68 20.16 -5.28
N GLU A 135 8.30 19.18 -5.90
CA GLU A 135 8.82 17.98 -5.22
C GLU A 135 9.79 18.32 -4.07
N ARG A 136 10.64 19.33 -4.27
CA ARG A 136 11.63 19.75 -3.26
C ARG A 136 10.96 20.25 -1.97
N GLY A 137 9.92 21.09 -2.09
CA GLY A 137 9.21 21.61 -0.91
C GLY A 137 8.45 20.52 -0.18
N LEU A 138 7.79 19.62 -0.91
CA LEU A 138 7.10 18.47 -0.32
C LEU A 138 8.07 17.51 0.37
N MET A 139 9.26 17.32 -0.22
CA MET A 139 10.33 16.52 0.37
C MET A 139 10.87 17.16 1.67
N GLU A 140 11.05 18.49 1.70
CA GLU A 140 11.48 19.20 2.92
C GLU A 140 10.44 19.01 4.06
N LEU A 141 9.15 19.17 3.77
CA LEU A 141 8.08 18.92 4.73
C LEU A 141 8.12 17.48 5.26
N ALA A 142 8.19 16.50 4.36
CA ALA A 142 8.25 15.10 4.72
C ALA A 142 9.49 14.79 5.57
N THR A 143 10.65 15.28 5.17
CA THR A 143 11.92 15.01 5.87
C THR A 143 11.89 15.53 7.31
N VAL A 144 11.44 16.77 7.52
CA VAL A 144 11.41 17.39 8.86
C VAL A 144 10.34 16.72 9.75
N THR A 145 9.18 16.42 9.19
CA THR A 145 8.07 15.82 9.97
C THR A 145 8.27 14.33 10.27
N HIS A 146 9.18 13.66 9.55
CA HIS A 146 9.40 12.22 9.64
C HIS A 146 10.73 11.83 10.27
N ALA A 147 11.63 12.78 10.55
CA ALA A 147 12.95 12.52 11.12
C ALA A 147 13.02 12.81 12.64
N GLY A 148 14.20 12.54 13.24
CA GLY A 148 14.49 12.86 14.64
C GLY A 148 13.95 11.87 15.68
N MET A 149 13.26 10.82 15.25
CA MET A 149 12.66 9.78 16.09
C MET A 149 13.03 8.37 15.58
N THR A 150 12.69 7.35 16.31
CA THR A 150 12.84 5.96 15.85
C THR A 150 11.76 5.58 14.83
N SER A 151 12.01 4.55 14.01
CA SER A 151 11.01 4.00 13.11
C SER A 151 9.76 3.50 13.86
N ASN A 152 9.91 2.96 15.06
CA ASN A 152 8.78 2.53 15.87
C ASN A 152 7.92 3.69 16.37
N GLU A 153 8.55 4.78 16.84
CA GLU A 153 7.83 6.00 17.24
C GLU A 153 7.10 6.61 16.06
N PHE A 154 7.73 6.69 14.90
CA PHE A 154 7.10 7.16 13.67
C PHE A 154 5.90 6.29 13.28
N GLY A 155 6.06 4.96 13.27
CA GLY A 155 4.98 4.01 12.98
C GLY A 155 3.78 4.19 13.92
N LYS A 156 4.03 4.44 15.22
CA LYS A 156 2.96 4.76 16.18
C LYS A 156 2.23 6.06 15.83
N ILE A 157 2.96 7.12 15.51
CA ILE A 157 2.39 8.40 15.11
C ILE A 157 1.51 8.24 13.87
N VAL A 158 1.95 7.47 12.87
CA VAL A 158 1.16 7.16 11.67
C VAL A 158 -0.11 6.38 12.04
N THR A 159 0.01 5.37 12.88
CA THR A 159 -1.14 4.56 13.33
C THR A 159 -2.18 5.41 14.05
N ASP A 160 -1.75 6.27 14.97
CA ASP A 160 -2.64 7.15 15.73
C ASP A 160 -3.34 8.17 14.80
N TRP A 161 -2.60 8.74 13.84
CA TRP A 161 -3.16 9.70 12.89
C TRP A 161 -4.16 9.07 11.93
N ILE A 162 -3.80 7.95 11.27
CA ILE A 162 -4.65 7.30 10.27
C ILE A 162 -5.96 6.76 10.88
N ALA A 163 -5.98 6.49 12.18
CA ALA A 163 -7.19 6.05 12.89
C ALA A 163 -8.25 7.16 13.01
N THR A 164 -7.81 8.43 13.02
CA THR A 164 -8.69 9.58 13.28
C THR A 164 -8.84 10.52 12.11
N ALA A 165 -7.86 10.57 11.21
CA ALA A 165 -7.85 11.45 10.05
C ALA A 165 -8.97 11.12 9.07
N ARG A 166 -9.62 12.16 8.55
CA ARG A 166 -10.77 12.03 7.66
C ARG A 166 -10.57 12.80 6.37
N HIS A 167 -11.00 12.19 5.31
CA HIS A 167 -10.98 12.80 3.98
C HIS A 167 -11.90 14.03 3.92
N PRO A 168 -11.43 15.17 3.32
CA PRO A 168 -12.17 16.42 3.34
C PRO A 168 -13.52 16.38 2.59
N ARG A 169 -13.65 15.62 1.50
CA ARG A 169 -14.89 15.46 0.73
C ARG A 169 -15.82 14.44 1.36
N PHE A 170 -15.32 13.22 1.62
CA PHE A 170 -16.14 12.09 2.04
C PHE A 170 -16.44 12.06 3.54
N LYS A 171 -15.69 12.82 4.36
CA LYS A 171 -15.80 12.86 5.83
C LYS A 171 -15.59 11.51 6.51
N ARG A 172 -15.03 10.54 5.78
CA ARG A 172 -14.71 9.19 6.23
C ARG A 172 -13.22 9.04 6.53
N PRO A 173 -12.82 8.08 7.37
CA PRO A 173 -11.42 7.69 7.51
C PRO A 173 -10.79 7.41 6.14
N TYR A 174 -9.55 7.81 5.94
CA TYR A 174 -8.84 7.51 4.68
C TYR A 174 -8.80 6.00 4.38
N THR A 175 -8.72 5.17 5.41
CA THR A 175 -8.71 3.71 5.28
C THR A 175 -10.06 3.10 4.82
N GLU A 176 -11.13 3.87 4.78
CA GLU A 176 -12.41 3.47 4.17
C GLU A 176 -12.51 3.87 2.69
N LEU A 177 -11.59 4.72 2.21
CA LEU A 177 -11.57 5.18 0.81
C LEU A 177 -10.70 4.29 -0.08
N VAL A 178 -10.70 3.02 0.22
CA VAL A 178 -10.03 1.97 -0.56
C VAL A 178 -10.96 1.51 -1.66
N TYR A 179 -10.42 1.33 -2.85
CA TYR A 179 -11.21 0.88 -3.99
C TYR A 179 -11.60 -0.59 -3.83
N GLN A 180 -12.88 -0.84 -3.64
CA GLN A 180 -13.42 -2.18 -3.43
C GLN A 180 -13.05 -3.15 -4.56
N PRO A 181 -13.11 -2.76 -5.86
CA PRO A 181 -12.67 -3.64 -6.94
C PRO A 181 -11.20 -4.05 -6.85
N MET A 182 -10.34 -3.17 -6.35
CA MET A 182 -8.91 -3.46 -6.20
C MET A 182 -8.63 -4.36 -4.98
N LEU A 183 -9.40 -4.22 -3.89
CA LEU A 183 -9.35 -5.19 -2.77
C LEU A 183 -9.75 -6.60 -3.22
N GLU A 184 -10.80 -6.71 -4.03
CA GLU A 184 -11.24 -7.98 -4.61
C GLU A 184 -10.16 -8.58 -5.52
N LEU A 185 -9.50 -7.73 -6.33
CA LEU A 185 -8.41 -8.15 -7.19
C LEU A 185 -7.20 -8.66 -6.39
N LEU A 186 -6.80 -7.94 -5.33
CA LEU A 186 -5.75 -8.39 -4.41
C LEU A 186 -6.08 -9.76 -3.80
N ALA A 187 -7.32 -9.91 -3.29
CA ALA A 187 -7.78 -11.17 -2.71
C ALA A 187 -7.81 -12.29 -3.76
N TYR A 188 -8.36 -12.04 -4.94
CA TYR A 188 -8.43 -13.00 -6.03
C TYR A 188 -7.04 -13.49 -6.46
N LEU A 189 -6.10 -12.58 -6.67
CA LEU A 189 -4.72 -12.93 -7.02
C LEU A 189 -4.07 -13.82 -5.96
N ARG A 190 -4.26 -13.50 -4.67
CA ARG A 190 -3.74 -14.33 -3.57
C ARG A 190 -4.34 -15.74 -3.57
N THR A 191 -5.65 -15.90 -3.84
CA THR A 191 -6.26 -17.24 -3.97
C THR A 191 -5.68 -18.05 -5.14
N LYS A 192 -5.07 -17.36 -6.11
CA LYS A 192 -4.38 -17.95 -7.27
C LYS A 192 -2.87 -18.10 -7.08
N GLY A 193 -2.40 -17.97 -5.84
CA GLY A 193 -0.99 -18.17 -5.46
C GLY A 193 -0.07 -17.03 -5.83
N PHE A 194 -0.60 -15.82 -6.10
CA PHE A 194 0.23 -14.64 -6.29
C PHE A 194 0.68 -14.05 -4.95
N LYS A 195 1.90 -13.55 -4.92
CA LYS A 195 2.38 -12.62 -3.90
C LYS A 195 2.09 -11.20 -4.39
N THR A 196 1.37 -10.42 -3.58
CA THR A 196 0.95 -9.06 -3.91
C THR A 196 1.80 -8.05 -3.15
N TYR A 197 2.45 -7.14 -3.86
CA TYR A 197 3.32 -6.11 -3.29
C TYR A 197 2.78 -4.72 -3.60
N ILE A 198 2.93 -3.81 -2.65
CA ILE A 198 2.75 -2.38 -2.89
C ILE A 198 4.09 -1.80 -3.33
N THR A 199 4.10 -0.95 -4.37
CA THR A 199 5.25 -0.13 -4.77
C THR A 199 4.78 1.31 -4.89
N SER A 200 5.29 2.20 -4.03
CA SER A 200 4.71 3.54 -3.84
C SER A 200 5.77 4.63 -3.81
N GLY A 201 5.51 5.74 -4.50
CA GLY A 201 6.25 6.99 -4.30
C GLY A 201 6.14 7.53 -2.87
N GLY A 202 5.10 7.13 -2.15
CA GLY A 202 4.94 7.40 -0.72
C GLY A 202 5.96 6.67 0.15
N GLY A 203 6.09 7.13 1.40
CA GLY A 203 7.05 6.59 2.35
C GLY A 203 6.71 5.18 2.80
N ILE A 204 7.67 4.27 2.67
CA ILE A 204 7.54 2.86 3.09
C ILE A 204 7.08 2.74 4.57
N GLU A 205 7.65 3.55 5.46
CA GLU A 205 7.32 3.57 6.89
C GLU A 205 5.96 4.23 7.19
N PHE A 206 5.40 5.00 6.24
CA PHE A 206 4.04 5.52 6.35
C PHE A 206 2.99 4.47 6.00
N ILE A 207 3.28 3.60 5.03
CA ILE A 207 2.33 2.60 4.53
C ILE A 207 2.30 1.34 5.41
N ARG A 208 3.44 0.83 5.84
CA ARG A 208 3.60 -0.41 6.62
C ARG A 208 2.70 -0.54 7.86
N PRO A 209 2.49 0.51 8.67
CA PRO A 209 1.69 0.39 9.90
C PRO A 209 0.22 0.01 9.71
N TRP A 210 -0.31 0.15 8.49
CA TRP A 210 -1.74 -0.06 8.23
C TRP A 210 -2.03 -0.96 7.00
N SER A 211 -1.05 -1.24 6.15
CA SER A 211 -1.24 -1.98 4.88
C SER A 211 -1.83 -3.38 5.07
N GLU A 212 -1.38 -4.12 6.08
CA GLU A 212 -1.89 -5.47 6.33
C GLU A 212 -3.36 -5.45 6.74
N ARG A 213 -3.73 -4.56 7.67
CA ARG A 213 -5.10 -4.42 8.12
C ARG A 213 -6.04 -3.95 7.02
N VAL A 214 -5.58 -3.08 6.13
CA VAL A 214 -6.43 -2.43 5.11
C VAL A 214 -6.48 -3.22 3.81
N TYR A 215 -5.35 -3.74 3.35
CA TYR A 215 -5.22 -4.43 2.05
C TYR A 215 -4.95 -5.93 2.15
N GLY A 216 -4.65 -6.43 3.36
CA GLY A 216 -4.11 -7.77 3.55
C GLY A 216 -2.70 -7.92 2.94
N VAL A 217 -1.95 -6.83 2.80
CA VAL A 217 -0.56 -6.82 2.32
C VAL A 217 0.34 -6.58 3.53
N PRO A 218 1.12 -7.59 3.96
CA PRO A 218 1.95 -7.47 5.15
C PRO A 218 3.11 -6.48 4.94
N PRO A 219 3.68 -5.91 6.01
CA PRO A 219 4.66 -4.83 5.93
C PRO A 219 5.92 -5.17 5.13
N GLU A 220 6.35 -6.42 5.10
CA GLU A 220 7.47 -6.88 4.27
C GLU A 220 7.17 -6.93 2.77
N GLN A 221 5.90 -6.84 2.37
CA GLN A 221 5.46 -6.74 0.97
C GLN A 221 5.18 -5.29 0.55
N VAL A 222 5.66 -4.32 1.30
CA VAL A 222 5.59 -2.89 0.96
C VAL A 222 6.98 -2.41 0.54
N VAL A 223 7.08 -1.91 -0.69
CA VAL A 223 8.21 -1.16 -1.24
C VAL A 223 7.79 0.30 -1.36
N GLY A 224 8.68 1.22 -1.02
CA GLY A 224 8.34 2.64 -1.05
C GLY A 224 9.56 3.54 -0.85
N SER A 225 9.35 4.84 -1.02
CA SER A 225 10.38 5.83 -0.74
C SER A 225 10.80 5.79 0.73
N SER A 226 12.07 6.08 0.99
CA SER A 226 12.60 6.01 2.35
C SER A 226 13.56 7.14 2.66
N ILE A 227 13.64 7.51 3.95
CA ILE A 227 14.71 8.34 4.49
C ILE A 227 15.76 7.46 5.15
N LYS A 228 16.98 7.96 5.31
CA LYS A 228 18.06 7.23 5.96
C LYS A 228 17.72 6.88 7.39
N THR A 229 18.13 5.72 7.83
CA THR A 229 18.05 5.28 9.21
C THR A 229 19.42 4.90 9.74
N LYS A 230 19.63 5.06 11.04
CA LYS A 230 20.87 4.70 11.73
C LYS A 230 20.54 3.85 12.95
N PHE A 231 21.20 2.72 13.09
CA PHE A 231 21.16 1.96 14.33
C PHE A 231 21.90 2.73 15.44
N GLN A 232 21.28 2.89 16.59
CA GLN A 232 21.87 3.50 17.78
C GLN A 232 21.35 2.82 19.04
N MET A 233 22.24 2.71 20.03
CA MET A 233 21.84 2.41 21.40
C MET A 233 21.58 3.73 22.13
N ARG A 234 20.38 3.92 22.68
CA ARG A 234 20.05 5.06 23.58
C ARG A 234 19.49 4.51 24.88
N ASP A 235 20.04 4.91 25.99
CA ASP A 235 19.63 4.45 27.32
C ASP A 235 19.56 2.92 27.47
N GLY A 236 20.55 2.24 26.87
CA GLY A 236 20.64 0.76 26.87
C GLY A 236 19.63 0.06 25.93
N ARG A 237 18.87 0.78 25.10
CA ARG A 237 17.89 0.23 24.18
C ARG A 237 18.31 0.43 22.71
N PRO A 238 18.21 -0.63 21.88
CA PRO A 238 18.49 -0.53 20.46
C PRO A 238 17.34 0.20 19.72
N GLY A 239 17.67 1.02 18.72
CA GLY A 239 16.69 1.68 17.87
C GLY A 239 17.21 1.99 16.48
N LEU A 240 16.31 2.06 15.51
CA LEU A 240 16.57 2.61 14.17
C LEU A 240 16.10 4.06 14.15
N PHE A 241 17.04 4.99 14.18
CA PHE A 241 16.76 6.43 14.21
C PHE A 241 16.69 6.97 12.80
N ARG A 242 15.63 7.71 12.53
CA ARG A 242 15.31 8.34 11.24
C ARG A 242 16.07 9.64 11.10
N LEU A 243 16.86 9.76 10.04
CA LEU A 243 17.68 10.95 9.73
C LEU A 243 16.95 11.85 8.74
N PRO A 244 17.20 13.18 8.77
CA PRO A 244 16.60 14.13 7.83
C PRO A 244 17.29 14.10 6.46
N GLU A 245 17.47 12.91 5.92
CA GLU A 245 18.12 12.66 4.64
C GLU A 245 17.37 11.61 3.85
N LEU A 246 17.14 11.91 2.57
CA LEU A 246 16.56 10.96 1.63
C LEU A 246 17.50 9.76 1.44
N ASN A 247 16.94 8.55 1.42
CA ASN A 247 17.67 7.34 1.10
C ASN A 247 17.31 6.82 -0.30
N PHE A 248 16.02 6.72 -0.62
CA PHE A 248 15.54 6.18 -1.88
C PHE A 248 14.19 6.80 -2.26
N VAL A 249 13.96 7.01 -3.57
CA VAL A 249 12.67 7.45 -4.14
C VAL A 249 12.12 6.34 -5.02
N ASP A 250 10.98 5.75 -4.59
CA ASP A 250 10.29 4.66 -5.28
C ASP A 250 9.22 5.21 -6.24
N ASP A 251 9.61 6.13 -7.11
CA ASP A 251 8.73 6.70 -8.13
C ASP A 251 9.37 6.67 -9.52
N GLY A 252 8.55 6.60 -10.55
CA GLY A 252 9.02 6.53 -11.92
C GLY A 252 10.05 5.41 -12.13
N ALA A 253 11.27 5.78 -12.52
CA ALA A 253 12.39 4.85 -12.74
C ALA A 253 12.89 4.19 -11.43
N GLY A 254 12.57 4.75 -10.28
CA GLY A 254 12.87 4.15 -8.98
C GLY A 254 12.09 2.87 -8.73
N LYS A 255 10.82 2.77 -9.16
CA LYS A 255 9.98 1.58 -8.90
C LYS A 255 10.59 0.26 -9.38
N PRO A 256 11.10 0.11 -10.62
CA PRO A 256 11.81 -1.10 -11.02
C PRO A 256 13.05 -1.41 -10.17
N VAL A 257 13.77 -0.39 -9.72
CA VAL A 257 14.92 -0.54 -8.84
C VAL A 257 14.51 -1.07 -7.47
N GLY A 258 13.51 -0.44 -6.84
CA GLY A 258 12.95 -0.89 -5.56
C GLY A 258 12.38 -2.30 -5.63
N ILE A 259 11.66 -2.65 -6.70
CA ILE A 259 11.18 -4.01 -6.96
C ILE A 259 12.36 -4.99 -7.00
N ASN A 260 13.43 -4.67 -7.72
CA ASN A 260 14.60 -5.54 -7.82
C ASN A 260 15.30 -5.72 -6.46
N GLU A 261 15.45 -4.65 -5.70
CA GLU A 261 16.15 -4.68 -4.39
C GLU A 261 15.35 -5.42 -3.31
N HIS A 262 14.03 -5.22 -3.25
CA HIS A 262 13.20 -5.74 -2.17
C HIS A 262 12.49 -7.06 -2.49
N ILE A 263 12.18 -7.32 -3.77
CA ILE A 263 11.46 -8.52 -4.20
C ILE A 263 12.41 -9.54 -4.82
N GLY A 264 13.45 -9.09 -5.54
CA GLY A 264 14.44 -9.94 -6.20
C GLY A 264 13.90 -10.74 -7.40
N ARG A 265 12.65 -10.46 -7.83
CA ARG A 265 11.99 -11.08 -8.98
C ARG A 265 11.23 -10.05 -9.77
N ARG A 266 11.25 -10.18 -11.11
CA ARG A 266 10.42 -9.34 -11.98
C ARG A 266 8.95 -9.77 -11.86
N PRO A 267 8.02 -8.83 -11.60
CA PRO A 267 6.59 -9.13 -11.57
C PRO A 267 6.07 -9.68 -12.91
N ILE A 268 4.97 -10.43 -12.86
CA ILE A 268 4.22 -10.84 -14.04
C ILE A 268 2.93 -10.02 -14.22
N ALA A 269 2.56 -9.25 -13.21
CA ALA A 269 1.46 -8.29 -13.28
C ALA A 269 1.84 -6.99 -12.56
N ALA A 270 1.45 -5.85 -13.12
CA ALA A 270 1.64 -4.53 -12.52
C ALA A 270 0.39 -3.68 -12.70
N PHE A 271 0.02 -2.96 -11.66
CA PHE A 271 -1.18 -2.14 -11.56
C PHE A 271 -0.80 -0.75 -11.08
N GLY A 272 -1.23 0.27 -11.80
CA GLY A 272 -0.92 1.67 -11.52
C GLY A 272 -2.04 2.59 -11.97
N ASN A 273 -1.86 3.91 -11.79
CA ASN A 273 -2.83 4.90 -12.22
C ASN A 273 -2.18 6.18 -12.77
N SER A 274 -0.87 6.31 -12.67
CA SER A 274 -0.17 7.56 -13.02
C SER A 274 1.10 7.35 -13.83
N ASP A 275 1.70 8.45 -14.30
CA ASP A 275 3.00 8.44 -14.96
C ASP A 275 4.14 7.96 -14.03
N GLY A 276 3.95 8.05 -12.71
CA GLY A 276 4.85 7.46 -11.73
C GLY A 276 4.94 5.94 -11.79
N ASP A 277 3.93 5.28 -12.40
CA ASP A 277 3.88 3.83 -12.58
C ASP A 277 4.42 3.37 -13.94
N LEU A 278 4.71 4.31 -14.85
CA LEU A 278 5.09 4.02 -16.23
C LEU A 278 6.21 2.98 -16.32
N GLN A 279 7.33 3.19 -15.60
CA GLN A 279 8.48 2.31 -15.68
C GLN A 279 8.24 0.97 -14.98
N MET A 280 7.41 0.91 -13.95
CA MET A 280 6.98 -0.35 -13.34
C MET A 280 6.16 -1.18 -14.33
N LEU A 281 5.21 -0.57 -15.04
CA LEU A 281 4.42 -1.21 -16.08
C LEU A 281 5.32 -1.71 -17.23
N GLN A 282 6.22 -0.87 -17.74
CA GLN A 282 7.21 -1.23 -18.76
C GLN A 282 8.10 -2.38 -18.31
N TRP A 283 8.69 -2.27 -17.12
CA TRP A 283 9.56 -3.29 -16.55
C TRP A 283 8.85 -4.64 -16.47
N THR A 284 7.59 -4.64 -16.05
CA THR A 284 6.79 -5.86 -15.93
C THR A 284 6.43 -6.45 -17.29
N THR A 285 5.95 -5.64 -18.25
CA THR A 285 5.27 -6.14 -19.45
C THR A 285 6.17 -6.28 -20.68
N MET A 286 7.30 -5.55 -20.74
CA MET A 286 8.22 -5.61 -21.87
C MET A 286 9.24 -6.77 -21.76
N SER A 287 8.90 -7.83 -21.00
CA SER A 287 9.69 -9.06 -20.92
C SER A 287 8.91 -10.22 -21.53
N GLY A 288 9.60 -11.31 -21.84
CA GLY A 288 8.97 -12.51 -22.43
C GLY A 288 7.88 -13.15 -21.54
N GLY A 289 7.03 -13.95 -22.15
CA GLY A 289 5.93 -14.66 -21.50
C GLY A 289 4.65 -13.81 -21.33
N VAL A 290 3.61 -14.43 -20.78
CA VAL A 290 2.32 -13.78 -20.55
C VAL A 290 2.42 -12.80 -19.38
N ARG A 291 2.10 -11.53 -19.61
CA ARG A 291 2.20 -10.43 -18.63
C ARG A 291 0.94 -9.58 -18.64
N LEU A 292 0.65 -8.94 -17.51
CA LEU A 292 -0.46 -8.01 -17.40
C LEU A 292 0.04 -6.65 -16.89
N GLY A 293 -0.24 -5.59 -17.65
CA GLY A 293 -0.17 -4.20 -17.20
C GLY A 293 -1.58 -3.64 -17.15
N LEU A 294 -1.94 -2.97 -16.06
CA LEU A 294 -3.26 -2.38 -15.90
C LEU A 294 -3.14 -0.98 -15.31
N ILE A 295 -3.90 -0.04 -15.87
CA ILE A 295 -3.97 1.36 -15.47
C ILE A 295 -5.39 1.67 -15.02
N VAL A 296 -5.55 2.18 -13.80
CA VAL A 296 -6.81 2.76 -13.33
C VAL A 296 -6.89 4.18 -13.87
N HIS A 297 -7.88 4.44 -14.73
CA HIS A 297 -8.20 5.76 -15.23
C HIS A 297 -9.40 6.33 -14.47
N HIS A 298 -9.17 7.42 -13.78
CA HIS A 298 -10.16 8.09 -12.93
C HIS A 298 -11.12 8.91 -13.79
N THR A 299 -12.32 8.37 -14.00
CA THR A 299 -13.35 8.93 -14.92
C THR A 299 -14.66 9.26 -14.21
N ASP A 300 -14.77 9.01 -12.89
CA ASP A 300 -16.02 9.14 -12.14
C ASP A 300 -16.00 10.26 -11.11
N GLU A 301 -16.27 11.47 -11.56
CA GLU A 301 -16.35 12.65 -10.68
C GLU A 301 -17.49 12.57 -9.66
N ALA A 302 -18.55 11.85 -9.99
CA ALA A 302 -19.71 11.76 -9.11
C ALA A 302 -19.43 10.91 -7.86
N ARG A 303 -18.85 9.72 -8.04
CA ARG A 303 -18.56 8.77 -6.95
C ARG A 303 -17.18 8.98 -6.33
N GLU A 304 -16.18 9.43 -7.16
CA GLU A 304 -14.80 9.65 -6.72
C GLU A 304 -14.31 11.02 -7.25
N TYR A 305 -13.30 11.07 -8.10
CA TYR A 305 -12.81 12.24 -8.82
C TYR A 305 -12.53 11.84 -10.26
N ALA A 306 -12.64 12.82 -11.20
CA ALA A 306 -12.24 12.63 -12.59
C ALA A 306 -10.98 13.47 -12.87
N TYR A 307 -9.91 12.81 -13.25
CA TYR A 307 -8.62 13.45 -13.55
C TYR A 307 -7.74 12.53 -14.40
N ASP A 308 -6.84 13.14 -15.17
CA ASP A 308 -5.83 12.43 -15.96
C ASP A 308 -4.60 13.30 -16.25
N ARG A 309 -4.53 13.94 -17.44
CA ARG A 309 -3.33 14.62 -17.95
C ARG A 309 -3.02 15.95 -17.24
N ASN A 310 -4.03 16.66 -16.79
CA ASN A 310 -3.94 18.04 -16.30
C ASN A 310 -4.19 18.13 -14.78
N THR A 311 -3.44 17.35 -14.02
CA THR A 311 -3.53 17.35 -12.56
C THR A 311 -2.15 17.42 -11.93
N SER A 312 -2.08 17.95 -10.69
CA SER A 312 -0.85 17.98 -9.87
C SER A 312 -0.59 16.68 -9.11
N PHE A 313 -1.65 15.89 -8.85
CA PHE A 313 -1.57 14.61 -8.15
C PHE A 313 -2.13 13.52 -9.06
N GLY A 314 -1.46 12.37 -9.16
CA GLY A 314 -1.93 11.26 -9.97
C GLY A 314 -1.95 11.53 -11.48
N ARG A 315 -1.05 12.37 -12.00
CA ARG A 315 -1.00 12.71 -13.42
C ARG A 315 -0.83 11.46 -14.27
N LEU A 316 -1.77 11.25 -15.20
CA LEU A 316 -1.81 10.13 -16.13
C LEU A 316 -1.78 10.66 -17.58
N ASP A 317 -0.60 10.84 -18.14
CA ASP A 317 -0.42 11.38 -19.51
C ASP A 317 0.37 10.41 -20.40
N LYS A 318 1.64 10.17 -20.04
CA LYS A 318 2.54 9.31 -20.82
C LYS A 318 2.11 7.84 -20.76
N ALA A 319 1.73 7.37 -19.58
CA ALA A 319 1.28 5.99 -19.39
C ALA A 319 -0.04 5.73 -20.14
N LEU A 320 -0.99 6.67 -20.12
CA LEU A 320 -2.23 6.56 -20.87
C LEU A 320 -1.97 6.57 -22.40
N THR A 321 -1.11 7.45 -22.87
CA THR A 321 -0.70 7.51 -24.27
C THR A 321 -0.02 6.23 -24.73
N GLY A 322 0.83 5.64 -23.85
CA GLY A 322 1.54 4.39 -24.11
C GLY A 322 0.71 3.13 -23.97
N ALA A 323 -0.49 3.19 -23.39
CA ALA A 323 -1.26 2.02 -23.02
C ALA A 323 -1.59 1.11 -24.23
N ALA A 324 -2.06 1.68 -25.32
CA ALA A 324 -2.43 0.92 -26.54
C ALA A 324 -1.21 0.22 -27.16
N VAL A 325 -0.06 0.91 -27.28
CA VAL A 325 1.16 0.36 -27.87
C VAL A 325 1.71 -0.79 -27.01
N ASN A 326 1.64 -0.64 -25.69
CA ASN A 326 2.13 -1.63 -24.73
C ASN A 326 1.10 -2.71 -24.39
N ARG A 327 -0.11 -2.64 -24.95
CA ARG A 327 -1.24 -3.55 -24.68
C ARG A 327 -1.63 -3.59 -23.19
N TRP A 328 -1.54 -2.46 -22.52
CA TRP A 328 -2.01 -2.34 -21.14
C TRP A 328 -3.52 -2.21 -21.12
N VAL A 329 -4.14 -2.83 -20.13
CA VAL A 329 -5.56 -2.69 -19.86
C VAL A 329 -5.80 -1.35 -19.19
N VAL A 330 -6.70 -0.55 -19.73
CA VAL A 330 -7.12 0.72 -19.13
C VAL A 330 -8.50 0.52 -18.52
N VAL A 331 -8.58 0.65 -17.20
CA VAL A 331 -9.84 0.60 -16.45
C VAL A 331 -10.51 1.96 -16.56
N ASP A 332 -11.70 2.01 -17.10
CA ASP A 332 -12.60 3.16 -16.96
C ASP A 332 -13.36 3.03 -15.63
N MET A 333 -12.94 3.79 -14.61
CA MET A 333 -13.52 3.68 -13.26
C MET A 333 -15.05 3.79 -13.27
N LYS A 334 -15.60 4.68 -14.08
CA LYS A 334 -17.05 4.91 -14.17
C LYS A 334 -17.80 3.74 -14.78
N ASN A 335 -17.25 3.12 -15.80
CA ASN A 335 -17.94 2.11 -16.60
C ASN A 335 -17.56 0.67 -16.22
N ASP A 336 -16.31 0.44 -15.74
CA ASP A 336 -15.82 -0.91 -15.39
C ASP A 336 -16.12 -1.30 -13.96
N TRP A 337 -16.41 -0.35 -13.07
CA TRP A 337 -16.67 -0.61 -11.66
C TRP A 337 -18.15 -0.39 -11.28
N LYS A 338 -18.80 -1.41 -10.76
CA LYS A 338 -20.17 -1.34 -10.19
C LYS A 338 -20.18 -0.50 -8.92
N ARG A 339 -19.14 -0.67 -8.11
CA ARG A 339 -18.92 -0.03 -6.81
C ARG A 339 -17.49 0.44 -6.76
N ILE A 340 -17.26 1.67 -6.27
CA ILE A 340 -15.90 2.18 -6.03
C ILE A 340 -15.48 1.88 -4.59
N PHE A 341 -16.31 2.25 -3.62
CA PHE A 341 -16.03 2.07 -2.20
C PHE A 341 -16.97 1.06 -1.56
N ALA A 342 -16.52 0.42 -0.48
CA ALA A 342 -17.32 -0.58 0.23
C ALA A 342 -18.61 -0.02 0.84
N PHE A 343 -18.67 1.29 1.09
CA PHE A 343 -19.80 1.96 1.72
C PHE A 343 -20.89 2.46 0.73
N GLU A 344 -20.73 2.25 -0.55
CA GLU A 344 -21.74 2.56 -1.58
C GLU A 344 -22.91 1.56 -1.56
#